data_638e10c6f2130e30e2794150b8eb6561
#
_entry.id   638e10c6f2130e30e2794150b8eb6561
#
_cell.length_a   1.000
_cell.length_b   1.000
_cell.length_c   1.000
_cell.angle_alpha   90.00
_cell.angle_beta   90.00
_cell.angle_gamma   90.00
#
_symmetry.space_group_name_H-M   'P 1'
#
loop_
_entity.id
_entity.type
_entity.pdbx_description
1 polymer ?
#
loop_
_entity_poly.entity_id
_entity_poly.type
_entity_poly.pdbx_seq_one_letter_code
_entity_poly.pdbx_strand_id
1 'polypeptide(L)'
;MANLKQLAQSLGLSITTVSRALDGYADVSAATRERVRDAAEKAGYRPNASARRLRRQRAELVAVTLPSDPGHIGPPHFLDMLSGCAEHLAAAGLNLVIAPVPRGESELEICRRFVDGRRVDAMLLVRTKRKDERVEFLQSRGIPFVTNGRTESPVPHPYIDGDGFAGFHAATLRFHADGHQRIGHIAGPQEYYFAHVRRMGWQAAMQKVGLQASLCCEGPPTEQGGYLAALKLLSQPSRPTALICATDEMAIGALRALREVEGGSQIAIIGHDDLSMDAFTSPPLSTMRMTGGNLGASFASLLLRAIAGEPAEDLQELHPIEFVDRDSHRRPPIAA
;
A
#
# COMPACT_ATOMS: atom_id res chain seq x y z
N MET A 1 23.35 -33.86 14.21
CA MET A 1 23.53 -32.40 14.30
C MET A 1 23.91 -32.02 15.71
N ALA A 2 24.97 -31.23 15.88
CA ALA A 2 25.35 -30.76 17.20
C ALA A 2 24.20 -29.94 17.83
N ASN A 3 23.97 -30.10 19.12
CA ASN A 3 22.96 -29.31 19.85
C ASN A 3 23.63 -28.32 20.80
N LEU A 4 22.86 -27.33 21.27
CA LEU A 4 23.36 -26.24 22.13
C LEU A 4 24.06 -26.79 23.40
N LYS A 5 23.56 -27.89 23.95
CA LYS A 5 24.15 -28.53 25.15
C LYS A 5 25.53 -29.14 24.85
N GLN A 6 25.70 -29.81 23.72
CA GLN A 6 27.00 -30.38 23.29
C GLN A 6 28.01 -29.23 23.00
N LEU A 7 27.58 -28.16 22.35
CA LEU A 7 28.44 -26.98 22.11
C LEU A 7 28.89 -26.34 23.42
N ALA A 8 27.99 -26.22 24.40
CA ALA A 8 28.34 -25.67 25.74
C ALA A 8 29.35 -26.55 26.45
N GLN A 9 29.16 -27.90 26.41
CA GLN A 9 30.10 -28.87 26.99
C GLN A 9 31.49 -28.78 26.34
N SER A 10 31.59 -28.69 25.02
CA SER A 10 32.87 -28.62 24.30
C SER A 10 33.67 -27.34 24.62
N LEU A 11 32.97 -26.28 25.00
CA LEU A 11 33.58 -25.01 25.35
C LEU A 11 33.82 -24.81 26.84
N GLY A 12 33.36 -25.73 27.72
CA GLY A 12 33.40 -25.56 29.17
C GLY A 12 32.55 -24.39 29.68
N LEU A 13 31.46 -24.04 28.95
CA LEU A 13 30.60 -22.92 29.28
C LEU A 13 29.18 -23.39 29.63
N SER A 14 28.43 -22.54 30.34
CA SER A 14 27.02 -22.83 30.58
C SER A 14 26.22 -22.70 29.27
N ILE A 15 25.10 -23.44 29.15
CA ILE A 15 24.18 -23.32 28.03
C ILE A 15 23.69 -21.88 27.87
N THR A 16 23.47 -21.20 29.01
CA THR A 16 23.02 -19.80 29.03
C THR A 16 24.08 -18.89 28.44
N THR A 17 25.37 -19.07 28.83
CA THR A 17 26.49 -18.26 28.32
C THR A 17 26.65 -18.43 26.81
N VAL A 18 26.62 -19.68 26.32
CA VAL A 18 26.74 -19.98 24.88
C VAL A 18 25.58 -19.36 24.13
N SER A 19 24.35 -19.49 24.62
CA SER A 19 23.19 -18.87 24.00
C SER A 19 23.29 -17.35 23.94
N ARG A 20 23.67 -16.70 25.03
CA ARG A 20 23.85 -15.24 25.09
C ARG A 20 24.99 -14.74 24.18
N ALA A 21 26.06 -15.53 24.07
CA ALA A 21 27.15 -15.25 23.14
C ALA A 21 26.70 -15.29 21.69
N LEU A 22 25.93 -16.32 21.30
CA LEU A 22 25.36 -16.46 19.95
C LEU A 22 24.33 -15.38 19.64
N ASP A 23 23.56 -14.94 20.63
CA ASP A 23 22.55 -13.90 20.50
C ASP A 23 23.14 -12.48 20.57
N GLY A 24 24.48 -12.33 20.78
CA GLY A 24 25.19 -11.06 20.74
C GLY A 24 25.03 -10.16 21.98
N TYR A 25 24.61 -10.73 23.12
CA TYR A 25 24.42 -9.94 24.37
C TYR A 25 25.70 -9.25 24.82
N ALA A 26 25.56 -8.00 25.27
CA ALA A 26 26.70 -7.14 25.66
C ALA A 26 27.42 -7.59 26.94
N ASP A 27 26.77 -8.35 27.80
CA ASP A 27 27.33 -8.90 29.05
C ASP A 27 28.23 -10.13 28.82
N VAL A 28 28.34 -10.62 27.57
CA VAL A 28 29.34 -11.61 27.19
C VAL A 28 30.50 -10.92 26.49
N SER A 29 31.73 -11.18 26.95
CA SER A 29 32.92 -10.55 26.37
C SER A 29 33.09 -10.85 24.89
N ALA A 30 33.67 -9.89 24.14
CA ALA A 30 33.91 -10.06 22.69
C ALA A 30 34.71 -11.34 22.38
N ALA A 31 35.74 -11.64 23.17
CA ALA A 31 36.53 -12.86 22.99
C ALA A 31 35.73 -14.13 23.23
N THR A 32 34.81 -14.14 24.20
CA THR A 32 33.91 -15.30 24.41
C THR A 32 32.92 -15.44 23.28
N ARG A 33 32.35 -14.35 22.74
CA ARG A 33 31.44 -14.38 21.60
C ARG A 33 32.10 -14.97 20.35
N GLU A 34 33.33 -14.54 20.05
CA GLU A 34 34.09 -15.04 18.90
C GLU A 34 34.42 -16.53 19.07
N ARG A 35 34.92 -16.95 20.25
CA ARG A 35 35.21 -18.35 20.56
C ARG A 35 33.98 -19.26 20.42
N VAL A 36 32.81 -18.77 20.84
CA VAL A 36 31.53 -19.52 20.71
C VAL A 36 31.07 -19.58 19.24
N ARG A 37 31.23 -18.49 18.48
CA ARG A 37 30.88 -18.44 17.07
C ARG A 37 31.72 -19.42 16.24
N ASP A 38 33.05 -19.43 16.43
CA ASP A 38 33.95 -20.33 15.74
C ASP A 38 33.67 -21.81 16.07
N ALA A 39 33.37 -22.11 17.33
CA ALA A 39 33.01 -23.47 17.72
C ALA A 39 31.67 -23.90 17.14
N ALA A 40 30.68 -23.01 17.05
CA ALA A 40 29.39 -23.29 16.44
C ALA A 40 29.54 -23.57 14.94
N GLU A 41 30.35 -22.79 14.24
CA GLU A 41 30.63 -22.98 12.81
C GLU A 41 31.35 -24.32 12.57
N LYS A 42 32.42 -24.62 13.31
CA LYS A 42 33.14 -25.88 13.22
C LYS A 42 32.24 -27.09 13.51
N ALA A 43 31.32 -26.98 14.46
CA ALA A 43 30.37 -28.05 14.82
C ALA A 43 29.16 -28.13 13.88
N GLY A 44 29.03 -27.23 12.88
CA GLY A 44 27.84 -27.15 12.01
C GLY A 44 26.57 -26.81 12.81
N TYR A 45 26.73 -26.19 14.00
CA TYR A 45 25.57 -25.82 14.81
C TYR A 45 24.93 -24.54 14.31
N ARG A 46 23.65 -24.61 14.00
CA ARG A 46 22.82 -23.42 13.73
C ARG A 46 21.85 -23.20 14.89
N PRO A 47 21.82 -21.98 15.48
CA PRO A 47 20.83 -21.67 16.50
C PRO A 47 19.41 -21.97 16.01
N ASN A 48 18.62 -22.62 16.85
CA ASN A 48 17.22 -22.87 16.53
C ASN A 48 16.45 -21.53 16.60
N ALA A 49 16.03 -21.02 15.42
CA ALA A 49 15.31 -19.76 15.30
C ALA A 49 14.00 -19.77 16.12
N SER A 50 13.28 -20.91 16.17
CA SER A 50 12.05 -21.01 16.96
C SER A 50 12.30 -20.88 18.46
N ALA A 51 13.38 -21.50 18.98
CA ALA A 51 13.77 -21.39 20.39
C ALA A 51 14.25 -19.96 20.75
N ARG A 52 14.90 -19.27 19.80
CA ARG A 52 15.31 -17.88 19.95
C ARG A 52 14.12 -16.95 20.00
N ARG A 53 13.16 -17.09 19.06
CA ARG A 53 11.90 -16.32 19.01
C ARG A 53 11.09 -16.48 20.30
N LEU A 54 10.96 -17.72 20.79
CA LEU A 54 10.24 -18.00 22.02
C LEU A 54 10.86 -17.28 23.23
N ARG A 55 12.19 -17.24 23.33
CA ARG A 55 12.89 -16.54 24.42
C ARG A 55 12.80 -15.02 24.32
N ARG A 56 12.85 -14.48 23.12
CA ARG A 56 12.75 -13.03 22.86
C ARG A 56 11.32 -12.52 22.88
N GLN A 57 10.33 -13.43 22.90
CA GLN A 57 8.89 -13.13 22.75
C GLN A 57 8.61 -12.29 21.49
N ARG A 58 9.43 -12.47 20.44
CA ARG A 58 9.30 -11.79 19.14
C ARG A 58 9.16 -12.80 18.02
N ALA A 59 8.25 -12.52 17.10
CA ALA A 59 8.03 -13.36 15.92
C ALA A 59 9.10 -13.13 14.83
N GLU A 60 9.79 -11.98 14.86
CA GLU A 60 10.71 -11.48 13.82
C GLU A 60 10.00 -11.40 12.45
N LEU A 61 8.72 -11.06 12.48
CA LEU A 61 7.83 -11.02 11.31
C LEU A 61 6.94 -9.79 11.30
N VAL A 62 6.83 -9.17 10.13
CA VAL A 62 5.77 -8.23 9.76
C VAL A 62 4.88 -8.91 8.73
N ALA A 63 3.55 -8.89 8.89
CA ALA A 63 2.63 -9.44 7.90
C ALA A 63 1.88 -8.34 7.17
N VAL A 64 1.63 -8.57 5.87
CA VAL A 64 0.69 -7.81 5.05
C VAL A 64 -0.40 -8.75 4.55
N THR A 65 -1.67 -8.39 4.75
CA THR A 65 -2.80 -9.13 4.19
C THR A 65 -3.14 -8.60 2.82
N LEU A 66 -3.35 -9.51 1.85
CA LEU A 66 -3.77 -9.14 0.51
C LEU A 66 -5.05 -9.90 0.12
N PRO A 67 -6.09 -9.23 -0.36
CA PRO A 67 -7.25 -9.91 -0.94
C PRO A 67 -6.82 -10.85 -2.07
N SER A 68 -7.37 -12.07 -2.08
CA SER A 68 -7.12 -13.05 -3.15
C SER A 68 -8.09 -12.84 -4.30
N ASP A 69 -8.04 -11.70 -4.95
CA ASP A 69 -8.76 -11.51 -6.21
C ASP A 69 -8.04 -12.29 -7.32
N PRO A 70 -8.76 -13.13 -8.09
CA PRO A 70 -8.13 -13.91 -9.16
C PRO A 70 -7.43 -12.99 -10.16
N GLY A 71 -6.11 -13.17 -10.27
CA GLY A 71 -5.30 -12.45 -11.25
C GLY A 71 -4.63 -11.15 -10.75
N HIS A 72 -4.87 -10.71 -9.51
CA HIS A 72 -4.27 -9.47 -8.99
C HIS A 72 -3.67 -9.63 -7.59
N ILE A 73 -2.35 -9.67 -7.52
CA ILE A 73 -1.61 -9.46 -6.25
C ILE A 73 -1.49 -7.96 -5.94
N GLY A 74 -1.80 -7.11 -6.90
CA GLY A 74 -1.68 -5.66 -6.84
C GLY A 74 -0.90 -5.10 -8.03
N PRO A 75 -0.96 -3.79 -8.29
CA PRO A 75 -0.21 -3.17 -9.38
C PRO A 75 1.30 -3.25 -9.13
N PRO A 76 2.14 -3.18 -10.18
CA PRO A 76 3.60 -3.33 -10.08
C PRO A 76 4.26 -2.44 -9.03
N HIS A 77 3.88 -1.16 -8.93
CA HIS A 77 4.43 -0.23 -7.95
C HIS A 77 4.18 -0.66 -6.49
N PHE A 78 3.12 -1.42 -6.25
CA PHE A 78 2.83 -1.99 -4.94
C PHE A 78 3.83 -3.11 -4.58
N LEU A 79 4.19 -3.94 -5.54
CA LEU A 79 5.22 -4.97 -5.35
C LEU A 79 6.60 -4.35 -5.15
N ASP A 80 6.92 -3.26 -5.85
CA ASP A 80 8.17 -2.50 -5.65
C ASP A 80 8.23 -1.91 -4.22
N MET A 81 7.12 -1.35 -3.74
CA MET A 81 6.99 -0.87 -2.36
C MET A 81 7.21 -2.00 -1.35
N LEU A 82 6.57 -3.17 -1.53
CA LEU A 82 6.76 -4.32 -0.63
C LEU A 82 8.19 -4.85 -0.68
N SER A 83 8.82 -4.88 -1.85
CA SER A 83 10.21 -5.31 -2.01
C SER A 83 11.17 -4.38 -1.27
N GLY A 84 11.04 -3.07 -1.45
CA GLY A 84 11.82 -2.07 -0.73
C GLY A 84 11.58 -2.12 0.79
N CYS A 85 10.33 -2.35 1.22
CA CYS A 85 9.99 -2.53 2.63
C CYS A 85 10.67 -3.78 3.21
N ALA A 86 10.61 -4.91 2.50
CA ALA A 86 11.22 -6.16 2.92
C ALA A 86 12.74 -6.05 3.05
N GLU A 87 13.42 -5.36 2.13
CA GLU A 87 14.86 -5.12 2.17
C GLU A 87 15.27 -4.37 3.45
N HIS A 88 14.57 -3.28 3.77
CA HIS A 88 14.88 -2.47 4.95
C HIS A 88 14.52 -3.19 6.27
N LEU A 89 13.42 -3.93 6.32
CA LEU A 89 13.05 -4.76 7.46
C LEU A 89 14.07 -5.89 7.69
N ALA A 90 14.58 -6.51 6.62
CA ALA A 90 15.60 -7.56 6.72
C ALA A 90 16.89 -7.05 7.36
N ALA A 91 17.32 -5.81 7.06
CA ALA A 91 18.46 -5.17 7.71
C ALA A 91 18.27 -5.00 9.24
N ALA A 92 17.01 -4.89 9.70
CA ALA A 92 16.64 -4.84 11.11
C ALA A 92 16.34 -6.25 11.71
N GLY A 93 16.55 -7.32 10.96
CA GLY A 93 16.31 -8.71 11.39
C GLY A 93 14.82 -9.14 11.39
N LEU A 94 13.97 -8.42 10.68
CA LEU A 94 12.56 -8.75 10.48
C LEU A 94 12.33 -9.25 9.07
N ASN A 95 11.34 -10.13 8.89
CA ASN A 95 10.91 -10.59 7.59
C ASN A 95 9.52 -10.04 7.27
N LEU A 96 9.26 -9.68 6.01
CA LEU A 96 7.94 -9.35 5.53
C LEU A 96 7.28 -10.61 4.96
N VAL A 97 6.08 -10.93 5.44
CA VAL A 97 5.28 -12.08 4.96
C VAL A 97 4.00 -11.56 4.33
N ILE A 98 3.78 -11.98 3.09
CA ILE A 98 2.52 -11.73 2.38
C ILE A 98 1.56 -12.86 2.73
N ALA A 99 0.39 -12.51 3.28
CA ALA A 99 -0.68 -13.43 3.64
C ALA A 99 -1.89 -13.22 2.72
N PRO A 100 -2.03 -14.03 1.66
CA PRO A 100 -3.23 -13.99 0.83
C PRO A 100 -4.46 -14.36 1.66
N VAL A 101 -5.56 -13.64 1.44
CA VAL A 101 -6.84 -13.92 2.09
C VAL A 101 -7.59 -14.97 1.28
N PRO A 102 -7.86 -16.17 1.80
CA PRO A 102 -8.60 -17.19 1.08
C PRO A 102 -10.02 -16.73 0.73
N ARG A 103 -10.61 -17.29 -0.33
CA ARG A 103 -11.99 -16.98 -0.70
C ARG A 103 -12.95 -17.34 0.43
N GLY A 104 -13.83 -16.39 0.78
CA GLY A 104 -14.82 -16.57 1.84
C GLY A 104 -14.31 -16.23 3.24
N GLU A 105 -13.02 -15.91 3.41
CA GLU A 105 -12.48 -15.35 4.65
C GLU A 105 -12.35 -13.82 4.54
N SER A 106 -12.37 -13.12 5.67
CA SER A 106 -12.11 -11.68 5.73
C SER A 106 -10.63 -11.41 6.06
N GLU A 107 -10.14 -10.23 5.66
CA GLU A 107 -8.81 -9.78 6.04
C GLU A 107 -8.67 -9.68 7.58
N LEU A 108 -9.74 -9.33 8.28
CA LEU A 108 -9.76 -9.28 9.75
C LEU A 108 -9.53 -10.66 10.37
N GLU A 109 -10.10 -11.73 9.81
CA GLU A 109 -9.87 -13.10 10.30
C GLU A 109 -8.41 -13.52 10.15
N ILE A 110 -7.77 -13.12 9.05
CA ILE A 110 -6.33 -13.35 8.86
C ILE A 110 -5.52 -12.54 9.89
N CYS A 111 -5.85 -11.26 10.10
CA CYS A 111 -5.21 -10.44 11.15
C CYS A 111 -5.33 -11.10 12.52
N ARG A 112 -6.53 -11.56 12.91
CA ARG A 112 -6.77 -12.27 14.18
C ARG A 112 -5.90 -13.51 14.30
N ARG A 113 -5.80 -14.32 13.25
CA ARG A 113 -5.01 -15.55 13.22
C ARG A 113 -3.52 -15.29 13.46
N PHE A 114 -2.99 -14.20 12.92
CA PHE A 114 -1.60 -13.79 13.16
C PHE A 114 -1.38 -13.27 14.58
N VAL A 115 -2.26 -12.40 15.04
CA VAL A 115 -2.16 -11.73 16.35
C VAL A 115 -2.38 -12.72 17.49
N ASP A 116 -3.49 -13.47 17.48
CA ASP A 116 -3.83 -14.44 18.53
C ASP A 116 -2.81 -15.58 18.58
N GLY A 117 -2.24 -15.95 17.44
CA GLY A 117 -1.15 -16.91 17.33
C GLY A 117 0.23 -16.39 17.69
N ARG A 118 0.37 -15.10 18.05
CA ARG A 118 1.66 -14.43 18.30
C ARG A 118 2.67 -14.65 17.18
N ARG A 119 2.22 -14.57 15.93
CA ARG A 119 3.01 -14.89 14.74
C ARG A 119 3.62 -13.67 14.08
N VAL A 120 3.33 -12.46 14.55
CA VAL A 120 3.84 -11.19 14.02
C VAL A 120 4.21 -10.24 15.13
N ASP A 121 5.17 -9.35 14.86
CA ASP A 121 5.55 -8.23 15.72
C ASP A 121 4.83 -6.95 15.27
N ALA A 122 4.46 -6.85 14.00
CA ALA A 122 3.68 -5.75 13.45
C ALA A 122 2.92 -6.17 12.18
N MET A 123 2.01 -5.31 11.73
CA MET A 123 1.27 -5.50 10.48
C MET A 123 1.36 -4.28 9.57
N LEU A 124 1.44 -4.51 8.25
CA LEU A 124 1.24 -3.51 7.22
C LEU A 124 -0.16 -3.72 6.64
N LEU A 125 -1.03 -2.71 6.78
CA LEU A 125 -2.37 -2.73 6.23
C LEU A 125 -2.42 -1.93 4.92
N VAL A 126 -3.01 -2.51 3.90
CA VAL A 126 -3.18 -1.88 2.58
C VAL A 126 -4.66 -1.86 2.20
N ARG A 127 -5.03 -1.06 1.20
CA ARG A 127 -6.43 -0.89 0.78
C ARG A 127 -7.35 -0.57 1.96
N THR A 128 -6.98 0.46 2.71
CA THR A 128 -7.71 0.87 3.91
C THR A 128 -9.14 1.30 3.58
N LYS A 129 -10.07 0.80 4.40
CA LYS A 129 -11.47 1.24 4.38
C LYS A 129 -11.63 2.52 5.20
N ARG A 130 -12.69 3.26 4.92
CA ARG A 130 -13.06 4.43 5.73
C ARG A 130 -13.24 4.04 7.20
N LYS A 131 -14.04 3.00 7.45
CA LYS A 131 -14.17 2.32 8.75
C LYS A 131 -13.48 0.97 8.60
N ASP A 132 -12.29 0.85 9.15
CA ASP A 132 -11.45 -0.32 8.96
C ASP A 132 -11.38 -1.14 10.25
N GLU A 133 -12.11 -2.23 10.29
CA GLU A 133 -12.17 -3.14 11.44
C GLU A 133 -10.80 -3.72 11.81
N ARG A 134 -9.86 -3.80 10.86
CA ARG A 134 -8.49 -4.27 11.11
C ARG A 134 -7.73 -3.26 11.96
N VAL A 135 -7.90 -1.96 11.68
CA VAL A 135 -7.30 -0.86 12.46
C VAL A 135 -7.83 -0.90 13.90
N GLU A 136 -9.16 -0.94 14.06
CA GLU A 136 -9.80 -1.01 15.39
C GLU A 136 -9.32 -2.25 16.19
N PHE A 137 -9.23 -3.39 15.51
CA PHE A 137 -8.76 -4.62 16.13
C PHE A 137 -7.29 -4.53 16.59
N LEU A 138 -6.37 -4.06 15.73
CA LEU A 138 -4.95 -3.96 16.06
C LEU A 138 -4.72 -2.95 17.20
N GLN A 139 -5.43 -1.80 17.18
CA GLN A 139 -5.42 -0.82 18.27
C GLN A 139 -5.88 -1.43 19.57
N SER A 140 -6.99 -2.18 19.57
CA SER A 140 -7.53 -2.82 20.78
C SER A 140 -6.58 -3.87 21.39
N ARG A 141 -5.70 -4.44 20.57
CA ARG A 141 -4.72 -5.46 20.98
C ARG A 141 -3.32 -4.89 21.25
N GLY A 142 -3.11 -3.58 21.03
CA GLY A 142 -1.80 -2.96 21.17
C GLY A 142 -0.74 -3.52 20.23
N ILE A 143 -1.15 -4.00 19.06
CA ILE A 143 -0.24 -4.52 18.03
C ILE A 143 0.25 -3.38 17.17
N PRO A 144 1.57 -3.18 17.00
CA PRO A 144 2.12 -2.18 16.10
C PRO A 144 1.66 -2.44 14.65
N PHE A 145 1.30 -1.37 13.95
CA PHE A 145 0.95 -1.45 12.53
C PHE A 145 1.15 -0.11 11.84
N VAL A 146 1.24 -0.14 10.53
CA VAL A 146 1.22 1.05 9.66
C VAL A 146 0.22 0.79 8.54
N THR A 147 -0.50 1.82 8.12
CA THR A 147 -1.43 1.71 7.00
C THR A 147 -0.90 2.41 5.75
N ASN A 148 -1.10 1.78 4.58
CA ASN A 148 -1.00 2.46 3.30
C ASN A 148 -2.36 3.09 2.98
N GLY A 149 -2.46 4.38 3.24
CA GLY A 149 -3.68 5.15 3.22
C GLY A 149 -4.28 5.39 4.62
N ARG A 150 -5.01 6.50 4.76
CA ARG A 150 -5.73 6.89 5.98
C ARG A 150 -7.02 6.09 6.17
N THR A 151 -7.65 6.30 7.33
CA THR A 151 -9.01 5.83 7.64
C THR A 151 -9.80 6.95 8.35
N GLU A 152 -11.06 6.71 8.65
CA GLU A 152 -11.90 7.57 9.51
C GLU A 152 -11.86 7.12 10.98
N SER A 153 -10.81 6.40 11.40
CA SER A 153 -10.66 6.03 12.82
C SER A 153 -10.58 7.29 13.70
N PRO A 154 -11.35 7.35 14.79
CA PRO A 154 -11.27 8.45 15.74
C PRO A 154 -9.97 8.43 16.57
N VAL A 155 -9.28 7.29 16.60
CA VAL A 155 -8.01 7.11 17.29
C VAL A 155 -6.88 7.22 16.25
N PRO A 156 -5.89 8.12 16.45
CA PRO A 156 -4.76 8.24 15.55
C PRO A 156 -4.02 6.92 15.35
N HIS A 157 -3.53 6.69 14.16
CA HIS A 157 -2.70 5.53 13.83
C HIS A 157 -1.61 5.92 12.83
N PRO A 158 -0.50 5.17 12.77
CA PRO A 158 0.56 5.38 11.79
C PRO A 158 0.07 5.14 10.37
N TYR A 159 0.41 6.05 9.43
CA TYR A 159 0.08 5.89 8.01
C TYR A 159 1.08 6.60 7.09
N ILE A 160 1.13 6.14 5.85
CA ILE A 160 1.62 6.90 4.70
C ILE A 160 0.47 7.00 3.71
N ASP A 161 0.14 8.22 3.26
CA ASP A 161 -0.95 8.46 2.30
C ASP A 161 -0.59 9.59 1.34
N GLY A 162 -1.17 9.57 0.15
CA GLY A 162 -1.15 10.70 -0.78
C GLY A 162 -2.35 11.62 -0.56
N ASP A 163 -2.18 12.94 -0.74
CA ASP A 163 -3.30 13.88 -0.69
C ASP A 163 -4.18 13.75 -1.95
N GLY A 164 -4.93 12.66 -2.02
CA GLY A 164 -5.84 12.37 -3.12
C GLY A 164 -6.93 13.42 -3.30
N PHE A 165 -7.36 14.10 -2.23
CA PHE A 165 -8.31 15.20 -2.34
C PHE A 165 -7.70 16.36 -3.14
N ALA A 166 -6.51 16.83 -2.77
CA ALA A 166 -5.84 17.93 -3.45
C ALA A 166 -5.49 17.55 -4.90
N GLY A 167 -5.01 16.33 -5.16
CA GLY A 167 -4.68 15.85 -6.51
C GLY A 167 -5.89 15.87 -7.45
N PHE A 168 -7.02 15.28 -7.03
CA PHE A 168 -8.23 15.21 -7.84
C PHE A 168 -8.90 16.57 -8.00
N HIS A 169 -8.84 17.41 -6.98
CA HIS A 169 -9.28 18.80 -7.07
C HIS A 169 -8.47 19.57 -8.13
N ALA A 170 -7.14 19.47 -8.10
CA ALA A 170 -6.26 20.15 -9.05
C ALA A 170 -6.44 19.63 -10.49
N ALA A 171 -6.53 18.30 -10.69
CA ALA A 171 -6.76 17.70 -12.00
C ALA A 171 -8.11 18.13 -12.62
N THR A 172 -9.16 18.24 -11.80
CA THR A 172 -10.47 18.72 -12.24
C THR A 172 -10.42 20.18 -12.68
N LEU A 173 -9.75 21.04 -11.88
CA LEU A 173 -9.57 22.46 -12.24
C LEU A 173 -8.73 22.63 -13.50
N ARG A 174 -7.74 21.76 -13.73
CA ARG A 174 -6.94 21.74 -14.97
C ARG A 174 -7.85 21.49 -16.18
N PHE A 175 -8.66 20.43 -16.16
CA PHE A 175 -9.61 20.18 -17.25
C PHE A 175 -10.58 21.34 -17.48
N HIS A 176 -11.04 21.99 -16.40
CA HIS A 176 -11.87 23.18 -16.55
C HIS A 176 -11.11 24.33 -17.21
N ALA A 177 -9.86 24.58 -16.84
CA ALA A 177 -9.01 25.60 -17.46
C ALA A 177 -8.74 25.31 -18.95
N ASP A 178 -8.68 24.04 -19.33
CA ASP A 178 -8.57 23.59 -20.73
C ASP A 178 -9.92 23.67 -21.50
N GLY A 179 -10.97 24.20 -20.86
CA GLY A 179 -12.30 24.45 -21.47
C GLY A 179 -13.32 23.33 -21.31
N HIS A 180 -13.01 22.24 -20.60
CA HIS A 180 -13.95 21.17 -20.35
C HIS A 180 -15.01 21.57 -19.33
N GLN A 181 -16.30 21.39 -19.68
CA GLN A 181 -17.44 21.66 -18.79
C GLN A 181 -18.17 20.39 -18.36
N ARG A 182 -17.97 19.29 -19.05
CA ARG A 182 -18.52 17.97 -18.73
C ARG A 182 -17.38 17.04 -18.33
N ILE A 183 -16.96 17.16 -17.06
CA ILE A 183 -15.84 16.41 -16.51
C ILE A 183 -16.40 15.25 -15.69
N GLY A 184 -16.20 14.02 -16.17
CA GLY A 184 -16.65 12.81 -15.50
C GLY A 184 -15.62 12.24 -14.55
N HIS A 185 -16.10 11.46 -13.58
CA HIS A 185 -15.26 10.72 -12.65
C HIS A 185 -15.58 9.22 -12.68
N ILE A 186 -14.58 8.40 -12.99
CA ILE A 186 -14.64 6.96 -12.80
C ILE A 186 -14.09 6.66 -11.41
N ALA A 187 -15.02 6.43 -10.46
CA ALA A 187 -14.72 6.28 -9.04
C ALA A 187 -14.46 4.82 -8.66
N GLY A 188 -13.55 4.61 -7.71
CA GLY A 188 -13.43 3.34 -7.00
C GLY A 188 -14.54 3.14 -5.96
N PRO A 189 -14.63 1.93 -5.34
CA PRO A 189 -15.63 1.63 -4.32
C PRO A 189 -15.50 2.57 -3.11
N GLN A 190 -16.61 3.21 -2.73
CA GLN A 190 -16.63 4.29 -1.74
C GLN A 190 -16.42 3.83 -0.29
N GLU A 191 -16.35 2.53 -0.06
CA GLU A 191 -15.90 1.99 1.23
C GLU A 191 -14.40 2.20 1.48
N TYR A 192 -13.59 2.28 0.41
CA TYR A 192 -12.15 2.59 0.52
C TYR A 192 -11.92 4.08 0.72
N TYR A 193 -11.01 4.40 1.64
CA TYR A 193 -10.71 5.79 1.99
C TYR A 193 -10.17 6.57 0.78
N PHE A 194 -9.22 6.00 0.03
CA PHE A 194 -8.66 6.65 -1.15
C PHE A 194 -9.73 7.03 -2.19
N ALA A 195 -10.67 6.12 -2.47
CA ALA A 195 -11.71 6.35 -3.46
C ALA A 195 -12.67 7.46 -3.02
N HIS A 196 -12.99 7.50 -1.73
CA HIS A 196 -13.84 8.52 -1.13
C HIS A 196 -13.22 9.91 -1.23
N VAL A 197 -11.97 10.09 -0.80
CA VAL A 197 -11.31 11.40 -0.81
C VAL A 197 -11.03 11.90 -2.23
N ARG A 198 -10.70 11.01 -3.17
CA ARG A 198 -10.54 11.33 -4.59
C ARG A 198 -11.84 11.86 -5.19
N ARG A 199 -12.96 11.19 -4.91
CA ARG A 199 -14.30 11.65 -5.33
C ARG A 199 -14.67 13.00 -4.71
N MET A 200 -14.39 13.20 -3.42
CA MET A 200 -14.62 14.48 -2.75
C MET A 200 -13.80 15.62 -3.40
N GLY A 201 -12.55 15.37 -3.75
CA GLY A 201 -11.69 16.35 -4.44
C GLY A 201 -12.28 16.78 -5.79
N TRP A 202 -12.72 15.79 -6.61
CA TRP A 202 -13.41 16.06 -7.87
C TRP A 202 -14.69 16.85 -7.66
N GLN A 203 -15.55 16.45 -6.72
CA GLN A 203 -16.82 17.13 -6.42
C GLN A 203 -16.59 18.58 -5.97
N ALA A 204 -15.64 18.80 -5.08
CA ALA A 204 -15.31 20.15 -4.57
C ALA A 204 -14.80 21.08 -5.69
N ALA A 205 -13.99 20.55 -6.62
CA ALA A 205 -13.55 21.33 -7.77
C ALA A 205 -14.68 21.66 -8.74
N MET A 206 -15.56 20.70 -9.04
CA MET A 206 -16.76 20.92 -9.88
C MET A 206 -17.65 22.04 -9.27
N GLN A 207 -17.91 21.93 -7.96
CA GLN A 207 -18.68 22.96 -7.24
C GLN A 207 -18.01 24.33 -7.29
N LYS A 208 -16.68 24.38 -7.10
CA LYS A 208 -15.91 25.64 -7.11
C LYS A 208 -16.04 26.39 -8.44
N VAL A 209 -16.14 25.66 -9.55
CA VAL A 209 -16.28 26.27 -10.89
C VAL A 209 -17.73 26.34 -11.38
N GLY A 210 -18.72 26.06 -10.52
CA GLY A 210 -20.14 26.17 -10.84
C GLY A 210 -20.67 25.04 -11.76
N LEU A 211 -19.96 23.91 -11.87
CA LEU A 211 -20.36 22.75 -12.67
C LEU A 211 -21.04 21.68 -11.83
N GLN A 212 -21.95 20.92 -12.46
CA GLN A 212 -22.62 19.80 -11.79
C GLN A 212 -21.74 18.55 -11.77
N ALA A 213 -21.56 17.96 -10.58
CA ALA A 213 -20.82 16.71 -10.38
C ALA A 213 -21.73 15.48 -10.57
N SER A 214 -22.43 15.39 -11.72
CA SER A 214 -23.41 14.33 -12.02
C SER A 214 -22.83 13.15 -12.82
N LEU A 215 -21.74 13.39 -13.54
CA LEU A 215 -21.09 12.37 -14.39
C LEU A 215 -20.10 11.53 -13.56
N CYS A 216 -20.63 10.67 -12.69
CA CYS A 216 -19.84 9.77 -11.86
C CYS A 216 -20.31 8.34 -11.99
N CYS A 217 -19.38 7.40 -12.17
CA CYS A 217 -19.69 5.98 -12.18
C CYS A 217 -18.68 5.24 -11.32
N GLU A 218 -19.17 4.45 -10.36
CA GLU A 218 -18.36 3.62 -9.48
C GLU A 218 -18.15 2.24 -10.09
N GLY A 219 -16.94 1.69 -9.92
CA GLY A 219 -16.58 0.35 -10.35
C GLY A 219 -15.40 -0.22 -9.53
N PRO A 220 -15.13 -1.53 -9.65
CA PRO A 220 -13.92 -2.12 -9.09
C PRO A 220 -12.67 -1.42 -9.64
N PRO A 221 -11.59 -1.26 -8.82
CA PRO A 221 -10.35 -0.64 -9.25
C PRO A 221 -9.51 -1.61 -10.10
N THR A 222 -10.04 -1.96 -11.27
CA THR A 222 -9.47 -2.85 -12.28
C THR A 222 -9.73 -2.30 -13.67
N GLU A 223 -9.01 -2.80 -14.69
CA GLU A 223 -9.23 -2.41 -16.08
C GLU A 223 -10.67 -2.73 -16.53
N GLN A 224 -11.18 -3.89 -16.13
CA GLN A 224 -12.57 -4.27 -16.46
C GLN A 224 -13.59 -3.33 -15.80
N GLY A 225 -13.35 -2.94 -14.54
CA GLY A 225 -14.20 -1.97 -13.84
C GLY A 225 -14.20 -0.60 -14.50
N GLY A 226 -13.02 -0.11 -14.88
CA GLY A 226 -12.87 1.15 -15.62
C GLY A 226 -13.51 1.12 -17.00
N TYR A 227 -13.35 0.03 -17.73
CA TYR A 227 -14.00 -0.18 -19.04
C TYR A 227 -15.54 -0.09 -18.95
N LEU A 228 -16.15 -0.83 -18.03
CA LEU A 228 -17.60 -0.85 -17.85
C LEU A 228 -18.14 0.50 -17.36
N ALA A 229 -17.43 1.17 -16.44
CA ALA A 229 -17.80 2.48 -15.94
C ALA A 229 -17.74 3.54 -17.05
N ALA A 230 -16.70 3.49 -17.89
CA ALA A 230 -16.58 4.39 -19.05
C ALA A 230 -17.73 4.19 -20.04
N LEU A 231 -18.05 2.95 -20.44
CA LEU A 231 -19.18 2.66 -21.33
C LEU A 231 -20.50 3.24 -20.78
N LYS A 232 -20.74 3.11 -19.47
CA LYS A 232 -21.92 3.66 -18.81
C LYS A 232 -21.96 5.19 -18.86
N LEU A 233 -20.84 5.87 -18.67
CA LEU A 233 -20.75 7.34 -18.79
C LEU A 233 -20.93 7.79 -20.25
N LEU A 234 -20.38 7.04 -21.21
CA LEU A 234 -20.46 7.32 -22.63
C LEU A 234 -21.85 7.08 -23.23
N SER A 235 -22.67 6.23 -22.62
CA SER A 235 -24.06 6.00 -23.04
C SER A 235 -25.04 7.08 -22.58
N GLN A 236 -24.61 8.02 -21.72
CA GLN A 236 -25.48 9.09 -21.25
C GLN A 236 -25.75 10.13 -22.34
N PRO A 237 -26.92 10.79 -22.35
CA PRO A 237 -27.23 11.84 -23.33
C PRO A 237 -26.23 13.01 -23.27
N SER A 238 -25.77 13.37 -22.08
CA SER A 238 -24.74 14.38 -21.86
C SER A 238 -23.40 13.70 -21.56
N ARG A 239 -22.68 13.28 -22.58
CA ARG A 239 -21.40 12.59 -22.46
C ARG A 239 -20.32 13.50 -21.83
N PRO A 240 -19.41 12.94 -21.03
CA PRO A 240 -18.23 13.67 -20.58
C PRO A 240 -17.33 14.04 -21.77
N THR A 241 -16.63 15.17 -21.67
CA THR A 241 -15.56 15.56 -22.60
C THR A 241 -14.19 15.31 -22.00
N ALA A 242 -14.14 15.09 -20.69
CA ALA A 242 -12.95 14.67 -19.96
C ALA A 242 -13.31 13.67 -18.85
N LEU A 243 -12.42 12.76 -18.56
CA LEU A 243 -12.57 11.74 -17.52
C LEU A 243 -11.37 11.78 -16.55
N ILE A 244 -11.65 11.72 -15.26
CA ILE A 244 -10.65 11.50 -14.23
C ILE A 244 -10.94 10.13 -13.60
N CYS A 245 -9.99 9.21 -13.68
CA CYS A 245 -10.14 7.85 -13.16
C CYS A 245 -9.49 7.72 -11.79
N ALA A 246 -10.11 6.95 -10.90
CA ALA A 246 -9.60 6.75 -9.56
C ALA A 246 -8.24 6.03 -9.52
N THR A 247 -7.93 5.19 -10.50
CA THR A 247 -6.64 4.52 -10.65
C THR A 247 -6.24 4.44 -12.13
N ASP A 248 -4.97 4.18 -12.42
CA ASP A 248 -4.50 3.99 -13.80
C ASP A 248 -5.03 2.70 -14.41
N GLU A 249 -5.22 1.64 -13.63
CA GLU A 249 -5.87 0.42 -14.11
C GLU A 249 -7.27 0.74 -14.67
N MET A 250 -8.07 1.55 -13.93
CA MET A 250 -9.37 1.99 -14.40
C MET A 250 -9.25 2.89 -15.65
N ALA A 251 -8.24 3.77 -15.71
CA ALA A 251 -8.00 4.63 -16.86
C ALA A 251 -7.62 3.83 -18.11
N ILE A 252 -6.80 2.79 -17.98
CA ILE A 252 -6.43 1.87 -19.07
C ILE A 252 -7.68 1.17 -19.61
N GLY A 253 -8.55 0.68 -18.71
CA GLY A 253 -9.85 0.12 -19.12
C GLY A 253 -10.74 1.14 -19.83
N ALA A 254 -10.79 2.36 -19.30
CA ALA A 254 -11.55 3.46 -19.93
C ALA A 254 -11.01 3.83 -21.32
N LEU A 255 -9.67 3.88 -21.50
CA LEU A 255 -9.04 4.10 -22.81
C LEU A 255 -9.48 3.07 -23.84
N ARG A 256 -9.67 1.82 -23.44
CA ARG A 256 -10.23 0.79 -24.32
C ARG A 256 -11.66 1.14 -24.74
N ALA A 257 -12.54 1.48 -23.79
CA ALA A 257 -13.92 1.88 -24.09
C ALA A 257 -13.99 3.10 -25.02
N LEU A 258 -13.11 4.09 -24.80
CA LEU A 258 -13.01 5.29 -25.64
C LEU A 258 -12.64 4.98 -27.09
N ARG A 259 -11.91 3.91 -27.36
CA ARG A 259 -11.58 3.48 -28.75
C ARG A 259 -12.73 2.77 -29.44
N GLU A 260 -13.61 2.11 -28.68
CA GLU A 260 -14.73 1.34 -29.21
C GLU A 260 -15.99 2.18 -29.47
N VAL A 261 -16.07 3.38 -28.87
CA VAL A 261 -17.25 4.26 -28.98
C VAL A 261 -16.97 5.41 -29.95
N GLU A 262 -17.92 5.72 -30.82
CA GLU A 262 -17.82 6.84 -31.75
C GLU A 262 -17.61 8.17 -31.02
N GLY A 263 -16.63 8.96 -31.45
CA GLY A 263 -16.20 10.21 -30.82
C GLY A 263 -15.45 10.05 -29.49
N GLY A 264 -15.32 8.82 -28.97
CA GLY A 264 -14.64 8.56 -27.69
C GLY A 264 -13.15 8.92 -27.74
N SER A 265 -12.52 8.75 -28.91
CA SER A 265 -11.11 9.12 -29.09
C SER A 265 -10.81 10.62 -28.86
N GLN A 266 -11.81 11.46 -28.79
CA GLN A 266 -11.68 12.91 -28.50
C GLN A 266 -11.85 13.24 -27.02
N ILE A 267 -12.17 12.27 -26.18
CA ILE A 267 -12.34 12.50 -24.73
C ILE A 267 -10.99 12.48 -24.04
N ALA A 268 -10.71 13.54 -23.29
CA ALA A 268 -9.49 13.65 -22.48
C ALA A 268 -9.56 12.72 -21.25
N ILE A 269 -8.43 12.17 -20.82
CA ILE A 269 -8.41 11.26 -19.66
C ILE A 269 -7.15 11.46 -18.81
N ILE A 270 -7.33 11.40 -17.49
CA ILE A 270 -6.26 11.40 -16.48
C ILE A 270 -6.49 10.21 -15.55
N GLY A 271 -5.40 9.49 -15.24
CA GLY A 271 -5.36 8.42 -14.25
C GLY A 271 -4.74 8.84 -12.92
N HIS A 272 -4.38 7.85 -12.11
CA HIS A 272 -3.65 7.99 -10.86
C HIS A 272 -2.90 6.70 -10.57
N ASP A 273 -1.64 6.79 -10.18
CA ASP A 273 -0.67 5.84 -9.63
C ASP A 273 0.68 5.83 -10.38
N ASP A 274 0.74 6.36 -11.61
CA ASP A 274 1.92 6.41 -12.51
C ASP A 274 2.52 5.03 -12.78
N LEU A 275 1.69 4.14 -13.32
CA LEU A 275 2.13 2.82 -13.71
C LEU A 275 3.13 2.89 -14.89
N SER A 276 4.13 2.02 -14.86
CA SER A 276 5.14 1.96 -15.94
C SER A 276 4.52 1.74 -17.33
N MET A 277 3.38 1.07 -17.41
CA MET A 277 2.68 0.82 -18.66
C MET A 277 1.91 2.02 -19.22
N ASP A 278 1.71 3.09 -18.44
CA ASP A 278 0.98 4.29 -18.88
C ASP A 278 1.67 4.99 -20.05
N ALA A 279 2.99 4.95 -20.08
CA ALA A 279 3.78 5.49 -21.19
C ALA A 279 3.60 4.71 -22.50
N PHE A 280 3.11 3.48 -22.42
CA PHE A 280 2.92 2.57 -23.56
C PHE A 280 1.46 2.43 -23.98
N THR A 281 0.54 3.15 -23.32
CA THR A 281 -0.86 3.22 -23.77
C THR A 281 -0.99 4.08 -25.02
N SER A 282 -2.12 4.03 -25.71
CA SER A 282 -2.39 4.86 -26.88
C SER A 282 -3.70 5.63 -26.72
N PRO A 283 -3.64 6.96 -26.50
CA PRO A 283 -2.45 7.79 -26.27
C PRO A 283 -1.73 7.46 -24.95
N PRO A 284 -0.46 7.85 -24.77
CA PRO A 284 0.24 7.75 -23.48
C PRO A 284 -0.57 8.42 -22.37
N LEU A 285 -0.84 7.67 -21.28
CA LEU A 285 -1.75 8.08 -20.22
C LEU A 285 -1.10 9.13 -19.30
N SER A 286 -1.69 10.32 -19.26
CA SER A 286 -1.41 11.32 -18.24
C SER A 286 -2.01 10.86 -16.92
N THR A 287 -1.26 11.01 -15.85
CA THR A 287 -1.65 10.47 -14.55
C THR A 287 -1.23 11.38 -13.41
N MET A 288 -1.49 10.97 -12.21
CA MET A 288 -1.06 11.59 -10.98
C MET A 288 -0.30 10.57 -10.14
N ARG A 289 0.73 11.00 -9.42
CA ARG A 289 1.46 10.12 -8.51
C ARG A 289 1.71 10.80 -7.17
N MET A 290 1.81 9.99 -6.15
CA MET A 290 2.27 10.44 -4.84
C MET A 290 3.77 10.71 -4.90
N THR A 291 4.20 11.88 -4.39
CA THR A 291 5.62 12.18 -4.18
C THR A 291 6.08 11.52 -2.88
N GLY A 292 7.39 11.32 -2.70
CA GLY A 292 7.89 10.79 -1.42
C GLY A 292 9.05 9.81 -1.54
N GLY A 293 9.64 9.66 -2.71
CA GLY A 293 10.86 8.86 -2.89
C GLY A 293 10.65 7.35 -2.72
N ASN A 294 11.48 6.70 -1.91
CA ASN A 294 11.40 5.25 -1.67
C ASN A 294 10.35 4.91 -0.61
N LEU A 295 9.10 4.73 -1.03
CA LEU A 295 7.98 4.39 -0.15
C LEU A 295 8.22 3.11 0.65
N GLY A 296 8.89 2.12 0.07
CA GLY A 296 9.23 0.88 0.79
C GLY A 296 10.10 1.15 2.01
N ALA A 297 11.12 1.99 1.87
CA ALA A 297 11.97 2.41 2.98
C ALA A 297 11.18 3.21 4.03
N SER A 298 10.28 4.11 3.61
CA SER A 298 9.43 4.88 4.53
C SER A 298 8.50 3.97 5.33
N PHE A 299 7.83 3.01 4.70
CA PHE A 299 6.98 2.03 5.41
C PHE A 299 7.78 1.20 6.42
N ALA A 300 8.96 0.71 6.04
CA ALA A 300 9.83 -0.03 6.96
C ALA A 300 10.27 0.83 8.16
N SER A 301 10.64 2.09 7.91
CA SER A 301 10.99 3.05 8.97
C SER A 301 9.84 3.25 9.95
N LEU A 302 8.63 3.54 9.46
CA LEU A 302 7.46 3.72 10.32
C LEU A 302 7.11 2.45 11.09
N LEU A 303 7.20 1.26 10.46
CA LEU A 303 6.98 -0.02 11.13
C LEU A 303 7.97 -0.25 12.28
N LEU A 304 9.25 0.03 12.06
CA LEU A 304 10.28 -0.12 13.09
C LEU A 304 10.07 0.85 14.26
N ARG A 305 9.70 2.09 13.98
CA ARG A 305 9.37 3.11 14.98
C ARG A 305 8.10 2.76 15.75
N ALA A 306 7.07 2.25 15.07
CA ALA A 306 5.87 1.75 15.73
C ALA A 306 6.16 0.55 16.64
N ILE A 307 7.02 -0.40 16.22
CA ILE A 307 7.50 -1.52 17.05
C ILE A 307 8.31 -1.01 18.26
N ALA A 308 9.02 0.11 18.11
CA ALA A 308 9.73 0.75 19.21
C ALA A 308 8.80 1.50 20.19
N GLY A 309 7.51 1.66 19.86
CA GLY A 309 6.51 2.29 20.71
C GLY A 309 6.44 3.81 20.58
N GLU A 310 6.90 4.37 19.45
CA GLU A 310 6.74 5.81 19.19
C GLU A 310 5.26 6.19 19.06
N PRO A 311 4.85 7.41 19.47
CA PRO A 311 3.46 7.86 19.38
C PRO A 311 2.94 7.84 17.93
N ALA A 312 1.69 7.43 17.76
CA ALA A 312 1.08 7.29 16.43
C ALA A 312 1.00 8.62 15.67
N GLU A 313 0.86 9.73 16.39
CA GLU A 313 0.79 11.10 15.86
C GLU A 313 2.08 11.51 15.16
N ASP A 314 3.23 10.99 15.62
CA ASP A 314 4.56 11.26 15.06
C ASP A 314 4.90 10.33 13.87
N LEU A 315 3.98 9.40 13.54
CA LEU A 315 4.13 8.38 12.52
C LEU A 315 3.11 8.55 11.39
N GLN A 316 2.74 9.78 11.08
CA GLN A 316 1.74 10.12 10.06
C GLN A 316 2.40 10.92 8.93
N GLU A 317 2.39 10.37 7.73
CA GLU A 317 2.96 11.01 6.55
C GLU A 317 1.87 11.23 5.49
N LEU A 318 1.62 12.49 5.12
CA LEU A 318 0.74 12.88 4.02
C LEU A 318 1.58 13.53 2.92
N HIS A 319 1.71 12.85 1.80
CA HIS A 319 2.53 13.30 0.68
C HIS A 319 1.71 14.05 -0.37
N PRO A 320 2.27 15.09 -0.99
CA PRO A 320 1.63 15.75 -2.13
C PRO A 320 1.46 14.80 -3.32
N ILE A 321 0.46 15.12 -4.14
CA ILE A 321 0.25 14.49 -5.44
C ILE A 321 0.76 15.41 -6.53
N GLU A 322 1.60 14.90 -7.41
CA GLU A 322 2.07 15.60 -8.60
C GLU A 322 1.42 15.05 -9.88
N PHE A 323 1.30 15.92 -10.86
CA PHE A 323 0.77 15.57 -12.18
C PHE A 323 1.90 15.11 -13.09
N VAL A 324 1.71 13.96 -13.72
CA VAL A 324 2.62 13.38 -14.73
C VAL A 324 2.05 13.66 -16.11
N ASP A 325 2.65 14.61 -16.80
CA ASP A 325 2.21 15.13 -18.09
C ASP A 325 2.57 14.15 -19.22
N ARG A 326 1.54 13.60 -19.90
CA ARG A 326 1.64 12.81 -21.14
C ARG A 326 0.56 13.32 -22.12
N ASP A 327 0.07 12.49 -23.03
CA ASP A 327 -0.77 12.97 -24.15
C ASP A 327 -2.27 12.83 -23.95
N SER A 328 -2.72 11.94 -23.06
CA SER A 328 -4.13 11.56 -22.97
C SER A 328 -5.06 12.67 -22.47
N HIS A 329 -4.55 13.67 -21.77
CA HIS A 329 -5.33 14.80 -21.27
C HIS A 329 -5.40 15.98 -22.26
N ARG A 330 -4.58 16.00 -23.32
CA ARG A 330 -4.43 17.13 -24.27
C ARG A 330 -5.43 17.06 -25.41
N ARG A 331 -6.70 16.93 -25.10
CA ARG A 331 -7.75 16.90 -26.11
C ARG A 331 -8.68 18.08 -25.92
N PRO A 332 -8.89 18.89 -26.96
CA PRO A 332 -9.82 20.01 -26.86
C PRO A 332 -11.25 19.48 -26.61
N PRO A 333 -12.06 20.23 -25.86
CA PRO A 333 -13.46 19.86 -25.66
C PRO A 333 -14.19 19.77 -27.02
N ILE A 334 -14.98 18.73 -27.21
CA ILE A 334 -15.86 18.60 -28.37
C ILE A 334 -16.87 19.74 -28.28
N ALA A 335 -17.01 20.53 -29.35
CA ALA A 335 -18.07 21.54 -29.47
C ALA A 335 -19.43 20.86 -29.22
N ALA A 336 -20.29 21.56 -28.48
CA ALA A 336 -21.60 21.06 -28.08
C ALA A 336 -22.52 20.84 -29.28
#